data_5d5f31b077201d78666b254fd177c90f
#
_entry.id   5d5f31b077201d78666b254fd177c90f
#
_cell.length_a   1.000
_cell.length_b   1.000
_cell.length_c   1.000
_cell.angle_alpha   90.00
_cell.angle_beta   90.00
_cell.angle_gamma   90.00
#
_symmetry.space_group_name_H-M   'P 1'
#
loop_
_entity.id
_entity.type
_entity.pdbx_description
1 polymer ?
#
loop_
_entity_poly.entity_id
_entity_poly.type
_entity_poly.pdbx_seq_one_letter_code
_entity_poly.pdbx_strand_id
1 'polypeptide(L)'
;LAMTEDTVARARLQKEINELSIRSSEYVIPNEFNRLINRFGGSGLNAATSYDATIYFNTFSPQYMVQWAEINSERLINPVFRLFQSELETVYEEKNMYGDFIGGQVMDTLMARYFGPHPYAYPIIGSTKNLKNPRLTEMHKFFEDYYVASNMALILSGDFDAQQVMPILEKAFSRIRSGNAPKQEKVMLPPFNGRETMKVKFPIPFIKAMGLGFRGVSA
;
A
#
# COMPACT_ATOMS: atom_id res chain seq x y z
N LEU A 1 -3.21 -6.24 -21.75
CA LEU A 1 -4.06 -7.29 -21.21
C LEU A 1 -5.38 -6.70 -20.68
N ALA A 2 -5.33 -5.70 -19.81
CA ALA A 2 -6.51 -5.09 -19.19
C ALA A 2 -7.42 -4.31 -20.17
N MET A 3 -6.92 -3.97 -21.34
CA MET A 3 -7.61 -3.12 -22.32
C MET A 3 -8.28 -3.89 -23.47
N THR A 4 -8.25 -5.20 -23.46
CA THR A 4 -8.90 -6.02 -24.49
C THR A 4 -9.79 -7.09 -23.89
N GLU A 5 -10.97 -7.28 -24.47
CA GLU A 5 -11.91 -8.35 -24.11
C GLU A 5 -11.77 -9.58 -25.05
N ASP A 6 -10.99 -9.45 -26.13
CA ASP A 6 -10.69 -10.55 -27.04
C ASP A 6 -9.89 -11.64 -26.34
N THR A 7 -10.46 -12.83 -26.22
CA THR A 7 -9.87 -13.97 -25.50
C THR A 7 -8.57 -14.46 -26.14
N VAL A 8 -8.46 -14.42 -27.47
CA VAL A 8 -7.26 -14.86 -28.21
C VAL A 8 -6.13 -13.84 -28.00
N ALA A 9 -6.46 -12.55 -28.11
CA ALA A 9 -5.49 -11.48 -27.84
C ALA A 9 -5.04 -11.51 -26.38
N ARG A 10 -5.92 -11.77 -25.42
CA ARG A 10 -5.58 -11.91 -23.99
C ARG A 10 -4.61 -13.07 -23.76
N ALA A 11 -4.88 -14.25 -24.34
CA ALA A 11 -4.02 -15.42 -24.19
C ALA A 11 -2.60 -15.15 -24.76
N ARG A 12 -2.51 -14.50 -25.93
CA ARG A 12 -1.24 -14.10 -26.52
C ARG A 12 -0.47 -13.13 -25.63
N LEU A 13 -1.14 -12.06 -25.18
CA LEU A 13 -0.53 -11.07 -24.30
C LEU A 13 -0.10 -11.67 -22.96
N GLN A 14 -0.87 -12.59 -22.39
CA GLN A 14 -0.49 -13.30 -21.17
C GLN A 14 0.79 -14.11 -21.36
N LYS A 15 0.90 -14.82 -22.48
CA LYS A 15 2.13 -15.56 -22.81
C LYS A 15 3.34 -14.62 -22.93
N GLU A 16 3.19 -13.52 -23.63
CA GLU A 16 4.24 -12.51 -23.82
C GLU A 16 4.66 -11.88 -22.46
N ILE A 17 3.69 -11.55 -21.59
CA ILE A 17 3.95 -11.05 -20.24
C ILE A 17 4.75 -12.08 -19.45
N ASN A 18 4.38 -13.35 -19.49
CA ASN A 18 5.07 -14.40 -18.77
C ASN A 18 6.53 -14.58 -19.27
N GLU A 19 6.73 -14.58 -20.59
CA GLU A 19 8.07 -14.67 -21.18
C GLU A 19 8.95 -13.48 -20.80
N LEU A 20 8.40 -12.25 -20.84
CA LEU A 20 9.11 -11.04 -20.43
C LEU A 20 9.40 -11.03 -18.93
N SER A 21 8.46 -11.50 -18.10
CA SER A 21 8.63 -11.64 -16.65
C SER A 21 9.79 -12.60 -16.31
N ILE A 22 9.84 -13.76 -16.96
CA ILE A 22 10.93 -14.72 -16.78
C ILE A 22 12.27 -14.09 -17.16
N ARG A 23 12.35 -13.45 -18.32
CA ARG A 23 13.58 -12.77 -18.76
C ARG A 23 13.99 -11.65 -17.82
N SER A 24 13.03 -10.86 -17.31
CA SER A 24 13.34 -9.77 -16.37
C SER A 24 13.81 -10.29 -15.02
N SER A 25 13.38 -11.49 -14.60
CA SER A 25 13.78 -12.08 -13.33
C SER A 25 15.29 -12.44 -13.27
N GLU A 26 15.92 -12.64 -14.42
CA GLU A 26 17.36 -12.88 -14.50
C GLU A 26 18.21 -11.67 -14.06
N TYR A 27 17.63 -10.46 -14.12
CA TYR A 27 18.28 -9.21 -13.72
C TYR A 27 17.89 -8.74 -12.32
N VAL A 28 17.14 -9.54 -11.58
CA VAL A 28 16.65 -9.20 -10.25
C VAL A 28 17.37 -10.00 -9.18
N ILE A 29 17.85 -9.31 -8.16
CA ILE A 29 18.30 -9.94 -6.92
C ILE A 29 17.08 -9.99 -5.98
N PRO A 30 16.52 -11.16 -5.71
CA PRO A 30 15.36 -11.26 -4.81
C PRO A 30 15.68 -10.69 -3.43
N ASN A 31 14.73 -9.93 -2.87
CA ASN A 31 14.86 -9.30 -1.56
C ASN A 31 16.11 -8.41 -1.39
N GLU A 32 16.61 -7.81 -2.47
CA GLU A 32 17.83 -7.00 -2.43
C GLU A 32 17.77 -5.88 -1.39
N PHE A 33 16.65 -5.17 -1.32
CA PHE A 33 16.47 -4.10 -0.35
C PHE A 33 16.57 -4.60 1.10
N ASN A 34 15.94 -5.71 1.43
CA ASN A 34 16.02 -6.34 2.75
C ASN A 34 17.47 -6.78 3.06
N ARG A 35 18.14 -7.37 2.09
CA ARG A 35 19.56 -7.79 2.23
C ARG A 35 20.47 -6.58 2.50
N LEU A 36 20.24 -5.47 1.82
CA LEU A 36 21.01 -4.25 2.04
C LEU A 36 20.77 -3.68 3.44
N ILE A 37 19.51 -3.56 3.86
CA ILE A 37 19.16 -3.09 5.21
C ILE A 37 19.80 -3.99 6.28
N ASN A 38 19.69 -5.32 6.15
CA ASN A 38 20.29 -6.26 7.10
C ASN A 38 21.81 -6.17 7.15
N ARG A 39 22.48 -5.92 5.99
CA ARG A 39 23.93 -5.74 5.92
C ARG A 39 24.42 -4.57 6.76
N PHE A 40 23.61 -3.53 6.94
CA PHE A 40 23.90 -2.38 7.79
C PHE A 40 23.30 -2.52 9.20
N GLY A 41 23.09 -3.76 9.66
CA GLY A 41 22.56 -4.02 11.00
C GLY A 41 21.10 -3.60 11.18
N GLY A 42 20.38 -3.40 10.08
CA GLY A 42 18.96 -3.11 10.12
C GLY A 42 18.12 -4.35 10.39
N SER A 43 16.96 -4.14 10.99
CA SER A 43 15.99 -5.20 11.27
C SER A 43 14.57 -4.64 11.25
N GLY A 44 13.57 -5.54 11.30
CA GLY A 44 12.17 -5.15 11.38
C GLY A 44 11.69 -4.37 10.15
N LEU A 45 12.32 -4.58 8.98
CA LEU A 45 11.88 -3.94 7.75
C LEU A 45 10.46 -4.39 7.40
N ASN A 46 9.56 -3.42 7.36
CA ASN A 46 8.16 -3.67 7.04
C ASN A 46 7.49 -2.40 6.49
N ALA A 47 6.26 -2.54 6.05
CA ALA A 47 5.38 -1.44 5.66
C ALA A 47 3.94 -1.72 6.09
N ALA A 48 3.19 -0.66 6.33
CA ALA A 48 1.77 -0.74 6.63
C ALA A 48 1.00 0.31 5.82
N THR A 49 -0.14 -0.09 5.30
CA THR A 49 -1.03 0.81 4.55
C THR A 49 -2.35 0.95 5.30
N SER A 50 -2.77 2.19 5.48
CA SER A 50 -4.10 2.56 5.97
C SER A 50 -4.91 3.26 4.87
N TYR A 51 -6.07 3.79 5.20
CA TYR A 51 -6.87 4.58 4.25
C TYR A 51 -6.20 5.89 3.85
N ASP A 52 -5.39 6.47 4.74
CA ASP A 52 -4.87 7.83 4.58
C ASP A 52 -3.34 7.86 4.46
N ALA A 53 -2.64 6.78 4.77
CA ALA A 53 -1.19 6.77 4.78
C ALA A 53 -0.59 5.39 4.46
N THR A 54 0.60 5.40 3.86
CA THR A 54 1.50 4.25 3.81
C THR A 54 2.74 4.59 4.62
N ILE A 55 3.10 3.71 5.56
CA ILE A 55 4.24 3.88 6.45
C ILE A 55 5.26 2.78 6.12
N TYR A 56 6.50 3.18 5.87
CA TYR A 56 7.64 2.29 5.69
C TYR A 56 8.55 2.45 6.90
N PHE A 57 8.93 1.38 7.54
CA PHE A 57 9.71 1.45 8.75
C PHE A 57 10.71 0.30 8.88
N ASN A 58 11.80 0.58 9.58
CA ASN A 58 12.78 -0.40 10.02
C ASN A 58 13.61 0.19 11.16
N THR A 59 14.29 -0.68 11.90
CA THR A 59 15.32 -0.30 12.88
C THR A 59 16.70 -0.44 12.23
N PHE A 60 17.64 0.40 12.59
CA PHE A 60 19.03 0.32 12.12
C PHE A 60 20.00 0.91 13.16
N SER A 61 21.28 0.56 13.04
CA SER A 61 22.30 1.07 13.93
C SER A 61 22.73 2.51 13.53
N PRO A 62 22.83 3.47 14.46
CA PRO A 62 23.15 4.88 14.19
C PRO A 62 24.43 5.09 13.37
N GLN A 63 25.42 4.22 13.53
CA GLN A 63 26.70 4.29 12.78
C GLN A 63 26.50 4.15 11.26
N TYR A 64 25.39 3.62 10.80
CA TYR A 64 25.06 3.45 9.39
C TYR A 64 24.04 4.47 8.87
N MET A 65 23.89 5.59 9.55
CA MET A 65 22.93 6.65 9.20
C MET A 65 23.07 7.10 7.74
N VAL A 66 24.30 7.29 7.25
CA VAL A 66 24.54 7.72 5.86
C VAL A 66 24.05 6.68 4.87
N GLN A 67 24.43 5.42 5.05
CA GLN A 67 24.03 4.32 4.15
C GLN A 67 22.53 4.09 4.20
N TRP A 68 21.94 4.16 5.39
CA TRP A 68 20.50 4.07 5.57
C TRP A 68 19.75 5.18 4.81
N ALA A 69 20.21 6.42 4.94
CA ALA A 69 19.63 7.57 4.27
C ALA A 69 19.74 7.46 2.74
N GLU A 70 20.90 7.05 2.24
CA GLU A 70 21.12 6.85 0.79
C GLU A 70 20.21 5.77 0.21
N ILE A 71 20.12 4.60 0.84
CA ILE A 71 19.29 3.49 0.35
C ILE A 71 17.79 3.86 0.37
N ASN A 72 17.32 4.46 1.47
CA ASN A 72 15.92 4.81 1.59
C ASN A 72 15.53 5.99 0.68
N SER A 73 16.40 6.97 0.50
CA SER A 73 16.13 8.06 -0.44
C SER A 73 16.13 7.57 -1.89
N GLU A 74 17.10 6.74 -2.29
CA GLU A 74 17.19 6.19 -3.66
C GLU A 74 15.94 5.39 -4.05
N ARG A 75 15.42 4.56 -3.15
CA ARG A 75 14.17 3.83 -3.33
C ARG A 75 12.97 4.75 -3.63
N LEU A 76 12.95 5.97 -3.06
CA LEU A 76 11.88 6.94 -3.23
C LEU A 76 12.09 7.86 -4.44
N ILE A 77 13.32 7.98 -4.92
CA ILE A 77 13.69 8.79 -6.09
C ILE A 77 13.51 7.99 -7.38
N ASN A 78 14.03 6.76 -7.38
CA ASN A 78 14.08 5.88 -8.54
C ASN A 78 13.38 4.54 -8.27
N PRO A 79 12.05 4.52 -8.12
CA PRO A 79 11.34 3.28 -7.89
C PRO A 79 11.42 2.37 -9.11
N VAL A 80 11.75 1.12 -8.89
CA VAL A 80 11.72 0.08 -9.92
C VAL A 80 10.71 -0.98 -9.54
N PHE A 81 9.59 -1.02 -10.24
CA PHE A 81 8.54 -2.01 -10.03
C PHE A 81 8.89 -3.33 -10.72
N ARG A 82 9.90 -4.02 -10.18
CA ARG A 82 10.33 -5.35 -10.65
C ARG A 82 9.43 -6.42 -10.07
N LEU A 83 9.35 -7.56 -10.76
CA LEU A 83 8.56 -8.72 -10.35
C LEU A 83 7.07 -8.40 -10.11
N PHE A 84 6.56 -7.38 -10.79
CA PHE A 84 5.19 -6.91 -10.61
C PHE A 84 4.15 -8.03 -10.70
N GLN A 85 4.30 -8.96 -11.65
CA GLN A 85 3.36 -10.06 -11.83
C GLN A 85 3.40 -11.03 -10.64
N SER A 86 4.57 -11.37 -10.17
CA SER A 86 4.77 -12.25 -9.02
C SER A 86 4.23 -11.63 -7.72
N GLU A 87 4.52 -10.35 -7.50
CA GLU A 87 3.99 -9.62 -6.34
C GLU A 87 2.46 -9.51 -6.39
N LEU A 88 1.90 -9.32 -7.58
CA LEU A 88 0.46 -9.29 -7.76
C LEU A 88 -0.21 -10.62 -7.38
N GLU A 89 0.41 -11.74 -7.76
CA GLU A 89 -0.05 -13.07 -7.38
C GLU A 89 -0.02 -13.24 -5.86
N THR A 90 1.04 -12.77 -5.20
CA THR A 90 1.13 -12.76 -3.73
C THR A 90 0.00 -11.96 -3.09
N VAL A 91 -0.25 -10.74 -3.55
CA VAL A 91 -1.35 -9.90 -3.03
C VAL A 91 -2.72 -10.54 -3.30
N TYR A 92 -2.86 -11.24 -4.42
CA TYR A 92 -4.10 -11.98 -4.73
C TYR A 92 -4.34 -13.13 -3.74
N GLU A 93 -3.29 -13.88 -3.40
CA GLU A 93 -3.37 -14.93 -2.37
C GLU A 93 -3.64 -14.37 -0.98
N GLU A 94 -3.02 -13.25 -0.61
CA GLU A 94 -3.34 -12.53 0.63
C GLU A 94 -4.83 -12.11 0.67
N LYS A 95 -5.37 -11.62 -0.46
CA LYS A 95 -6.79 -11.31 -0.54
C LYS A 95 -7.69 -12.52 -0.37
N ASN A 96 -7.30 -13.68 -0.92
CA ASN A 96 -8.03 -14.92 -0.72
C ASN A 96 -8.01 -15.33 0.75
N MET A 97 -6.84 -15.35 1.39
CA MET A 97 -6.70 -15.65 2.82
C MET A 97 -7.51 -14.68 3.69
N TYR A 98 -7.50 -13.40 3.38
CA TYR A 98 -8.33 -12.41 4.08
C TYR A 98 -9.83 -12.69 3.88
N GLY A 99 -10.21 -13.14 2.68
CA GLY A 99 -11.59 -13.55 2.36
C GLY A 99 -12.06 -14.76 3.16
N ASP A 100 -11.16 -15.65 3.59
CA ASP A 100 -11.48 -16.80 4.42
C ASP A 100 -11.64 -16.43 5.92
N PHE A 101 -11.14 -15.25 6.29
CA PHE A 101 -11.27 -14.76 7.67
C PHE A 101 -12.63 -14.05 7.86
N ILE A 102 -13.53 -14.71 8.57
CA ILE A 102 -14.91 -14.24 8.77
C ILE A 102 -14.97 -12.85 9.42
N GLY A 103 -14.07 -12.56 10.37
CA GLY A 103 -13.97 -11.23 10.99
C GLY A 103 -13.70 -10.12 9.99
N GLY A 104 -12.85 -10.38 8.99
CA GLY A 104 -12.58 -9.45 7.87
C GLY A 104 -13.82 -9.21 7.02
N GLN A 105 -14.54 -10.27 6.65
CA GLN A 105 -15.78 -10.14 5.86
C GLN A 105 -16.86 -9.34 6.60
N VAL A 106 -16.98 -9.55 7.92
CA VAL A 106 -17.88 -8.76 8.78
C VAL A 106 -17.50 -7.29 8.74
N MET A 107 -16.21 -7.00 8.93
CA MET A 107 -15.72 -5.62 8.95
C MET A 107 -15.90 -4.95 7.59
N ASP A 108 -15.53 -5.59 6.49
CA ASP A 108 -15.73 -5.07 5.14
C ASP A 108 -17.21 -4.74 4.88
N THR A 109 -18.12 -5.64 5.31
CA THR A 109 -19.55 -5.43 5.15
C THR A 109 -20.05 -4.25 5.97
N LEU A 110 -19.56 -4.10 7.20
CA LEU A 110 -19.89 -2.97 8.07
C LEU A 110 -19.37 -1.65 7.49
N MET A 111 -18.10 -1.62 7.07
CA MET A 111 -17.49 -0.44 6.48
C MET A 111 -18.20 -0.02 5.19
N ALA A 112 -18.51 -0.95 4.30
CA ALA A 112 -19.24 -0.68 3.06
C ALA A 112 -20.62 -0.06 3.32
N ARG A 113 -21.32 -0.53 4.33
CA ARG A 113 -22.66 -0.01 4.68
C ARG A 113 -22.58 1.31 5.44
N TYR A 114 -21.63 1.44 6.37
CA TYR A 114 -21.49 2.60 7.23
C TYR A 114 -20.97 3.82 6.49
N PHE A 115 -20.00 3.63 5.62
CA PHE A 115 -19.35 4.70 4.88
C PHE A 115 -19.96 4.98 3.49
N GLY A 116 -20.72 4.03 2.93
CA GLY A 116 -21.45 4.23 1.67
C GLY A 116 -20.56 4.73 0.51
N PRO A 117 -20.70 5.98 0.05
CA PRO A 117 -19.92 6.51 -1.07
C PRO A 117 -18.49 6.93 -0.70
N HIS A 118 -18.15 6.96 0.59
CA HIS A 118 -16.81 7.36 1.04
C HIS A 118 -15.77 6.29 0.70
N PRO A 119 -14.50 6.68 0.39
CA PRO A 119 -13.42 5.72 0.13
C PRO A 119 -13.23 4.66 1.23
N TYR A 120 -13.53 4.96 2.48
CA TYR A 120 -13.46 4.00 3.59
C TYR A 120 -14.47 2.84 3.49
N ALA A 121 -15.41 2.90 2.56
CA ALA A 121 -16.30 1.78 2.25
C ALA A 121 -15.61 0.61 1.54
N TYR A 122 -14.41 0.84 0.99
CA TYR A 122 -13.67 -0.16 0.23
C TYR A 122 -12.55 -0.76 1.07
N PRO A 123 -12.31 -2.07 1.00
CA PRO A 123 -11.20 -2.69 1.73
C PRO A 123 -9.84 -2.20 1.20
N ILE A 124 -8.89 -1.97 2.09
CA ILE A 124 -7.53 -1.48 1.76
C ILE A 124 -6.82 -2.43 0.80
N ILE A 125 -6.98 -3.73 0.97
CA ILE A 125 -6.40 -4.75 0.07
C ILE A 125 -7.02 -4.74 -1.34
N GLY A 126 -8.09 -3.96 -1.54
CA GLY A 126 -8.78 -3.88 -2.82
C GLY A 126 -9.78 -5.00 -3.07
N SER A 127 -10.29 -5.03 -4.29
CA SER A 127 -11.24 -6.06 -4.75
C SER A 127 -10.55 -7.07 -5.67
N THR A 128 -11.03 -8.31 -5.66
CA THR A 128 -10.58 -9.37 -6.58
C THR A 128 -10.65 -8.93 -8.05
N LYS A 129 -11.69 -8.15 -8.41
CA LYS A 129 -11.83 -7.62 -9.77
C LYS A 129 -10.68 -6.68 -10.15
N ASN A 130 -10.28 -5.79 -9.25
CA ASN A 130 -9.21 -4.82 -9.49
C ASN A 130 -7.83 -5.51 -9.49
N LEU A 131 -7.62 -6.49 -8.61
CA LEU A 131 -6.37 -7.25 -8.55
C LEU A 131 -6.15 -8.13 -9.79
N LYS A 132 -7.21 -8.53 -10.51
CA LYS A 132 -7.06 -9.29 -11.76
C LYS A 132 -6.63 -8.46 -12.97
N ASN A 133 -6.75 -7.14 -12.91
CA ASN A 133 -6.47 -6.24 -14.04
C ASN A 133 -5.66 -4.98 -13.61
N PRO A 134 -4.57 -5.11 -12.88
CA PRO A 134 -3.77 -3.95 -12.52
C PRO A 134 -3.04 -3.40 -13.74
N ARG A 135 -2.82 -2.10 -13.74
CA ARG A 135 -2.03 -1.43 -14.77
C ARG A 135 -0.77 -0.88 -14.12
N LEU A 136 0.37 -1.33 -14.59
CA LEU A 136 1.65 -0.82 -14.12
C LEU A 136 1.79 0.70 -14.35
N THR A 137 1.22 1.20 -15.44
CA THR A 137 1.18 2.64 -15.74
C THR A 137 0.39 3.44 -14.69
N GLU A 138 -0.67 2.89 -14.12
CA GLU A 138 -1.43 3.53 -13.04
C GLU A 138 -0.66 3.50 -11.72
N MET A 139 0.11 2.45 -11.46
CA MET A 139 1.01 2.41 -10.31
C MET A 139 2.13 3.46 -10.43
N HIS A 140 2.75 3.58 -11.60
CA HIS A 140 3.73 4.65 -11.85
C HIS A 140 3.10 6.02 -11.64
N LYS A 141 1.93 6.25 -12.22
CA LYS A 141 1.22 7.52 -12.04
C LYS A 141 0.88 7.80 -10.58
N PHE A 142 0.40 6.80 -9.84
CA PHE A 142 0.12 6.94 -8.41
C PHE A 142 1.40 7.32 -7.64
N PHE A 143 2.50 6.65 -7.92
CA PHE A 143 3.77 6.99 -7.31
C PHE A 143 4.19 8.44 -7.66
N GLU A 144 4.07 8.83 -8.92
CA GLU A 144 4.38 10.19 -9.37
C GLU A 144 3.51 11.26 -8.71
N ASP A 145 2.24 10.98 -8.51
CA ASP A 145 1.29 11.93 -7.94
C ASP A 145 1.46 12.08 -6.41
N TYR A 146 1.74 10.99 -5.69
CA TYR A 146 1.67 10.98 -4.23
C TYR A 146 3.03 10.93 -3.52
N TYR A 147 4.08 10.40 -4.16
CA TYR A 147 5.41 10.31 -3.57
C TYR A 147 6.24 11.56 -3.91
N VAL A 148 5.77 12.69 -3.43
CA VAL A 148 6.40 14.01 -3.57
C VAL A 148 6.79 14.53 -2.18
N ALA A 149 7.86 15.33 -2.10
CA ALA A 149 8.43 15.78 -0.83
C ALA A 149 7.41 16.47 0.10
N SER A 150 6.46 17.24 -0.46
CA SER A 150 5.44 17.93 0.33
C SER A 150 4.37 17.00 0.92
N ASN A 151 4.30 15.75 0.47
CA ASN A 151 3.33 14.76 0.92
C ASN A 151 3.98 13.63 1.73
N MET A 152 5.22 13.81 2.15
CA MET A 152 6.00 12.80 2.88
C MET A 152 6.53 13.36 4.19
N ALA A 153 6.62 12.53 5.20
CA ALA A 153 7.26 12.83 6.46
C ALA A 153 8.32 11.78 6.77
N LEU A 154 9.50 12.22 7.17
CA LEU A 154 10.56 11.37 7.68
C LEU A 154 10.60 11.49 9.20
N ILE A 155 10.46 10.38 9.91
CA ILE A 155 10.43 10.31 11.36
C ILE A 155 11.57 9.40 11.81
N LEU A 156 12.51 9.94 12.56
CA LEU A 156 13.56 9.20 13.23
C LEU A 156 13.35 9.25 14.75
N SER A 157 13.56 8.12 15.40
CA SER A 157 13.51 8.02 16.86
C SER A 157 14.64 7.12 17.32
N GLY A 158 15.38 7.54 18.34
CA GLY A 158 16.50 6.80 18.90
C GLY A 158 17.56 7.70 19.53
N ASP A 159 18.71 7.10 19.81
CA ASP A 159 19.87 7.81 20.38
C ASP A 159 20.75 8.34 19.24
N PHE A 160 20.60 9.62 18.91
CA PHE A 160 21.41 10.32 17.91
C PHE A 160 21.41 11.83 18.16
N ASP A 161 22.45 12.49 17.69
CA ASP A 161 22.55 13.95 17.69
C ASP A 161 21.86 14.53 16.43
N ALA A 162 20.77 15.26 16.64
CA ALA A 162 19.99 15.85 15.55
C ALA A 162 20.82 16.83 14.70
N GLN A 163 21.77 17.58 15.29
CA GLN A 163 22.61 18.53 14.55
C GLN A 163 23.56 17.83 13.58
N GLN A 164 24.03 16.65 13.95
CA GLN A 164 24.91 15.84 13.10
C GLN A 164 24.12 15.07 12.02
N VAL A 165 22.90 14.65 12.33
CA VAL A 165 22.09 13.82 11.44
C VAL A 165 21.35 14.65 10.40
N MET A 166 20.86 15.84 10.73
CA MET A 166 20.10 16.68 9.80
C MET A 166 20.80 16.94 8.47
N PRO A 167 22.08 17.31 8.40
CA PRO A 167 22.77 17.51 7.12
C PRO A 167 22.86 16.25 6.27
N ILE A 168 22.95 15.07 6.89
CA ILE A 168 22.96 13.77 6.18
C ILE A 168 21.59 13.53 5.54
N LEU A 169 20.53 13.73 6.31
CA LEU A 169 19.16 13.55 5.83
C LEU A 169 18.80 14.56 4.73
N GLU A 170 19.13 15.82 4.92
CA GLU A 170 18.92 16.87 3.92
C GLU A 170 19.63 16.53 2.61
N LYS A 171 20.91 16.13 2.67
CA LYS A 171 21.66 15.71 1.47
C LYS A 171 21.00 14.55 0.74
N ALA A 172 20.52 13.53 1.44
CA ALA A 172 19.95 12.35 0.84
C ALA A 172 18.52 12.60 0.30
N PHE A 173 17.66 13.20 1.12
CA PHE A 173 16.22 13.30 0.83
C PHE A 173 15.83 14.57 0.07
N SER A 174 16.68 15.63 0.02
CA SER A 174 16.42 16.80 -0.83
C SER A 174 16.32 16.50 -2.33
N ARG A 175 16.79 15.33 -2.74
CA ARG A 175 16.69 14.81 -4.11
C ARG A 175 15.30 14.28 -4.45
N ILE A 176 14.43 14.09 -3.46
CA ILE A 176 13.05 13.64 -3.70
C ILE A 176 12.33 14.73 -4.50
N ARG A 177 11.57 14.29 -5.48
CA ARG A 177 10.81 15.17 -6.36
C ARG A 177 9.94 16.13 -5.57
N SER A 178 10.05 17.41 -5.86
CA SER A 178 9.13 18.43 -5.38
C SER A 178 7.81 18.34 -6.15
N GLY A 179 6.72 18.74 -5.52
CA GLY A 179 5.39 18.74 -6.11
C GLY A 179 4.32 18.82 -5.03
N ASN A 180 3.08 18.89 -5.47
CA ASN A 180 1.92 18.81 -4.59
C ASN A 180 1.15 17.54 -4.92
N ALA A 181 0.82 16.76 -3.91
CA ALA A 181 -0.10 15.65 -4.08
C ALA A 181 -1.48 16.16 -4.55
N PRO A 182 -2.23 15.34 -5.30
CA PRO A 182 -3.59 15.68 -5.68
C PRO A 182 -4.43 16.03 -4.46
N LYS A 183 -5.25 17.07 -4.60
CA LYS A 183 -6.19 17.42 -3.51
C LYS A 183 -7.18 16.28 -3.34
N GLN A 184 -7.30 15.82 -2.11
CA GLN A 184 -8.35 14.86 -1.78
C GLN A 184 -9.72 15.52 -1.88
N GLU A 185 -10.62 14.90 -2.63
CA GLU A 185 -12.02 15.31 -2.64
C GLU A 185 -12.64 14.95 -1.29
N LYS A 186 -13.21 15.96 -0.62
CA LYS A 186 -13.94 15.72 0.62
C LYS A 186 -15.29 15.07 0.30
N VAL A 187 -15.38 13.78 0.46
CA VAL A 187 -16.63 13.06 0.34
C VAL A 187 -17.41 13.24 1.65
N MET A 188 -18.47 14.07 1.58
CA MET A 188 -19.35 14.27 2.73
C MET A 188 -20.32 13.10 2.83
N LEU A 189 -20.31 12.44 3.97
CA LEU A 189 -21.31 11.42 4.27
C LEU A 189 -22.66 12.10 4.62
N PRO A 190 -23.77 11.67 4.03
CA PRO A 190 -25.08 12.19 4.40
C PRO A 190 -25.34 11.90 5.90
N PRO A 191 -25.98 12.81 6.64
CA PRO A 191 -26.32 12.56 8.03
C PRO A 191 -27.28 11.36 8.14
N PHE A 192 -27.22 10.64 9.25
CA PHE A 192 -28.22 9.64 9.55
C PHE A 192 -29.56 10.31 9.85
N ASN A 193 -30.62 9.89 9.17
CA ASN A 193 -31.99 10.33 9.44
C ASN A 193 -32.63 9.39 10.47
N GLY A 194 -32.09 9.39 11.69
CA GLY A 194 -32.55 8.53 12.77
C GLY A 194 -31.79 7.19 12.84
N ARG A 195 -32.44 6.18 13.41
CA ARG A 195 -31.86 4.86 13.63
C ARG A 195 -31.94 4.03 12.35
N GLU A 196 -30.80 3.58 11.86
CA GLU A 196 -30.71 2.58 10.81
C GLU A 196 -30.40 1.21 11.41
N THR A 197 -31.00 0.15 10.87
CA THR A 197 -30.75 -1.23 11.30
C THR A 197 -30.26 -2.05 10.12
N MET A 198 -29.10 -2.69 10.30
CA MET A 198 -28.54 -3.63 9.35
C MET A 198 -28.52 -5.03 9.94
N LYS A 199 -28.99 -6.01 9.16
CA LYS A 199 -28.86 -7.44 9.53
C LYS A 199 -27.91 -8.09 8.54
N VAL A 200 -26.85 -8.69 9.05
CA VAL A 200 -25.86 -9.44 8.27
C VAL A 200 -25.90 -10.90 8.74
N LYS A 201 -26.03 -11.82 7.78
CA LYS A 201 -25.94 -13.26 8.05
C LYS A 201 -24.57 -13.75 7.64
N PHE A 202 -23.87 -14.37 8.58
CA PHE A 202 -22.62 -15.06 8.33
C PHE A 202 -22.82 -16.56 8.54
N PRO A 203 -22.01 -17.42 7.91
CA PRO A 203 -22.09 -18.87 8.03
C PRO A 203 -21.54 -19.38 9.38
N ILE A 204 -21.86 -18.69 10.48
CA ILE A 204 -21.50 -19.08 11.84
C ILE A 204 -22.79 -19.28 12.63
N PRO A 205 -23.26 -20.53 12.79
CA PRO A 205 -24.59 -20.77 13.34
C PRO A 205 -24.74 -20.46 14.83
N PHE A 206 -23.64 -20.33 15.56
CA PHE A 206 -23.68 -20.20 17.03
C PHE A 206 -23.36 -18.80 17.55
N ILE A 207 -22.94 -17.88 16.72
CA ILE A 207 -22.57 -16.51 17.15
C ILE A 207 -23.66 -15.54 16.74
N LYS A 208 -24.29 -14.93 17.75
CA LYS A 208 -25.16 -13.77 17.58
C LYS A 208 -24.44 -12.58 18.18
N ALA A 209 -24.12 -11.59 17.37
CA ALA A 209 -23.49 -10.35 17.81
C ALA A 209 -24.39 -9.17 17.44
N MET A 210 -24.35 -8.13 18.27
CA MET A 210 -24.97 -6.83 18.00
C MET A 210 -23.93 -5.76 18.22
N GLY A 211 -23.82 -4.84 17.25
CA GLY A 211 -22.97 -3.67 17.35
C GLY A 211 -23.81 -2.39 17.24
N LEU A 212 -23.37 -1.35 17.90
CA LEU A 212 -23.91 0.00 17.78
C LEU A 212 -22.81 0.91 17.23
N GLY A 213 -23.09 1.60 16.13
CA GLY A 213 -22.19 2.55 15.51
C GLY A 213 -22.76 3.98 15.59
N PHE A 214 -21.90 4.92 15.94
CA PHE A 214 -22.26 6.35 15.96
C PHE A 214 -21.24 7.09 15.11
N ARG A 215 -21.68 8.11 14.38
CA ARG A 215 -20.77 9.04 13.74
C ARG A 215 -20.26 10.02 14.79
N GLY A 216 -18.95 10.12 14.88
CA GLY A 216 -18.28 11.15 15.66
C GLY A 216 -18.19 12.48 14.89
N VAL A 217 -17.54 13.45 15.50
CA VAL A 217 -17.11 14.69 14.82
C VAL A 217 -15.99 14.36 13.84
N SER A 218 -15.93 15.07 12.72
CA SER A 218 -14.77 14.98 11.83
C SER A 218 -13.54 15.55 12.54
N ALA A 219 -12.42 14.85 12.40
CA ALA A 219 -11.14 15.37 12.84
C ALA A 219 -10.70 16.57 12.00
#